data_abe8e5e73d6f688e1defb8b4f5c51d8a
#
_entry.id   abe8e5e73d6f688e1defb8b4f5c51d8a
#
_cell.length_a   1.000
_cell.length_b   1.000
_cell.length_c   1.000
_cell.angle_alpha   90.00
_cell.angle_beta   90.00
_cell.angle_gamma   90.00
#
_symmetry.space_group_name_H-M   'P 1'
#
loop_
_entity.id
_entity.type
_entity.pdbx_description
1 polymer ?
#
loop_
_entity_poly.entity_id
_entity_poly.type
_entity_poly.pdbx_seq_one_letter_code
_entity_poly.pdbx_strand_id
1 'polypeptide(L)'
;MKKIIYSIFSALLLTNGLMSCGITTTEEVINPNNASLSSVTSNATKGQLDALAIGQIGRARDGVETYHQVVGSAGKELFNFNSTENRWMTELNGTKPLDNSNFYSGATTAFGPAVRQANTLIAAVANTKSVTTQEASAYQGLANTFKGLAYLYQLNVQYTNGVRLNVEDPLKPSKFATYDESLIGIKKFLDDGAAQLDAAGAAFPFALPGTYAGFNTPATFKKFNRAIALRVAIYQKDWTTAAALLPQTFLSETGSLTTGPSHSFNPTNPDVANPMINTSSVRIVGLEKLWNDAEAGDLRLKNKLSVVSPSISFTNGVVYATKYLANMYNSASSPVPIIRNEELVLIAAEVAAQQGKTTDATKYINIVRKASGLKDYAGATNKDALINAILKERIYSLWYEGHRWVDMRRYGKLAEIALPVAGMAIYDKLPRSLAEVNWDIANP
;
A
#
# COMPACT_ATOMS: atom_id res chain seq x y z
N MET A 1 -5.69 77.58 7.63
CA MET A 1 -6.41 76.83 6.58
C MET A 1 -5.59 75.68 6.00
N LYS A 2 -4.34 75.86 5.57
CA LYS A 2 -3.54 74.71 4.98
C LYS A 2 -3.35 73.51 5.92
N LYS A 3 -3.16 73.69 7.22
CA LYS A 3 -2.99 72.56 8.19
C LYS A 3 -4.25 71.72 8.40
N ILE A 4 -5.42 72.32 8.28
CA ILE A 4 -6.72 71.61 8.44
C ILE A 4 -7.03 70.75 7.22
N ILE A 5 -6.62 71.23 6.01
CA ILE A 5 -6.79 70.45 4.76
C ILE A 5 -5.96 69.20 4.77
N TYR A 6 -4.71 69.23 5.25
CA TYR A 6 -3.86 68.05 5.36
C TYR A 6 -4.36 67.02 6.37
N SER A 7 -4.94 67.48 7.48
CA SER A 7 -5.54 66.56 8.50
C SER A 7 -6.81 65.89 7.98
N ILE A 8 -7.61 66.53 7.17
CA ILE A 8 -8.80 65.94 6.54
C ILE A 8 -8.42 64.96 5.44
N PHE A 9 -7.37 65.25 4.63
CA PHE A 9 -6.88 64.34 3.60
C PHE A 9 -6.22 63.09 4.19
N SER A 10 -5.49 63.19 5.32
CA SER A 10 -4.91 62.07 6.03
C SER A 10 -5.98 61.17 6.72
N ALA A 11 -7.06 61.78 7.22
CA ALA A 11 -8.19 61.01 7.81
C ALA A 11 -8.99 60.29 6.73
N LEU A 12 -9.17 60.84 5.52
CA LEU A 12 -9.85 60.18 4.41
C LEU A 12 -9.03 59.01 3.80
N LEU A 13 -7.70 59.09 3.82
CA LEU A 13 -6.81 57.99 3.37
C LEU A 13 -6.77 56.83 4.36
N LEU A 14 -6.90 57.11 5.68
CA LEU A 14 -6.95 56.06 6.72
C LEU A 14 -8.28 55.31 6.75
N THR A 15 -9.40 55.97 6.39
CA THR A 15 -10.73 55.33 6.34
C THR A 15 -10.93 54.41 5.13
N ASN A 16 -10.24 54.67 4.02
CA ASN A 16 -10.27 53.79 2.84
C ASN A 16 -9.34 52.57 2.95
N GLY A 17 -8.33 52.59 3.84
CA GLY A 17 -7.46 51.43 4.13
C GLY A 17 -8.12 50.36 5.04
N LEU A 18 -9.20 50.68 5.73
CA LEU A 18 -9.88 49.77 6.66
C LEU A 18 -11.11 49.06 6.05
N MET A 19 -11.52 49.47 4.84
CA MET A 19 -12.60 48.77 4.11
C MET A 19 -12.14 47.71 3.11
N SER A 20 -10.87 47.46 3.04
CA SER A 20 -10.30 46.44 2.09
C SER A 20 -10.20 45.04 2.70
N CYS A 21 -10.69 44.79 3.89
CA CYS A 21 -10.94 43.46 4.43
C CYS A 21 -12.43 43.13 4.37
N GLY A 22 -13.04 43.28 3.20
CA GLY A 22 -14.25 42.52 2.89
C GLY A 22 -13.85 41.05 2.94
N ILE A 23 -14.49 40.30 3.83
CA ILE A 23 -14.50 38.83 3.81
C ILE A 23 -14.94 38.46 2.39
N THR A 24 -13.98 38.24 1.51
CA THR A 24 -14.26 37.54 0.29
C THR A 24 -14.57 36.13 0.74
N THR A 25 -15.84 35.83 0.87
CA THR A 25 -16.26 34.43 0.66
C THR A 25 -15.70 34.06 -0.67
N THR A 26 -14.63 33.28 -0.68
CA THR A 26 -14.15 32.62 -1.89
C THR A 26 -15.26 31.67 -2.28
N GLU A 27 -16.23 32.17 -3.07
CA GLU A 27 -17.12 31.27 -3.78
C GLU A 27 -16.19 30.34 -4.58
N GLU A 28 -16.40 29.04 -4.42
CA GLU A 28 -15.67 28.04 -5.21
C GLU A 28 -15.82 28.43 -6.67
N VAL A 29 -14.73 28.84 -7.32
CA VAL A 29 -14.75 29.14 -8.75
C VAL A 29 -15.04 27.82 -9.45
N ILE A 30 -16.30 27.64 -9.82
CA ILE A 30 -16.76 26.45 -10.53
C ILE A 30 -16.00 26.41 -11.85
N ASN A 31 -14.99 25.54 -11.93
CA ASN A 31 -14.35 25.25 -13.22
C ASN A 31 -15.37 24.49 -14.08
N PRO A 32 -15.86 25.04 -15.19
CA PRO A 32 -16.86 24.36 -16.02
C PRO A 32 -16.39 23.03 -16.60
N ASN A 33 -15.08 22.78 -16.59
CA ASN A 33 -14.47 21.53 -17.04
C ASN A 33 -14.18 20.53 -15.89
N ASN A 34 -14.41 20.93 -14.62
CA ASN A 34 -14.28 20.05 -13.47
C ASN A 34 -15.53 20.17 -12.60
N ALA A 35 -16.22 19.04 -12.39
CA ALA A 35 -17.34 18.98 -11.48
C ALA A 35 -16.86 19.37 -10.05
N SER A 36 -17.57 20.28 -9.37
CA SER A 36 -17.27 20.59 -7.96
C SER A 36 -17.52 19.35 -7.11
N LEU A 37 -16.79 19.21 -6.02
CA LEU A 37 -16.98 18.11 -5.07
C LEU A 37 -18.44 18.07 -4.59
N SER A 38 -19.04 19.21 -4.30
CA SER A 38 -20.44 19.34 -3.88
C SER A 38 -21.42 18.84 -4.93
N SER A 39 -21.20 19.14 -6.22
CA SER A 39 -22.07 18.68 -7.32
C SER A 39 -22.00 17.15 -7.50
N VAL A 40 -20.82 16.58 -7.33
CA VAL A 40 -20.63 15.13 -7.46
C VAL A 40 -21.19 14.37 -6.27
N THR A 41 -21.08 14.93 -5.05
CA THR A 41 -21.57 14.25 -3.83
C THR A 41 -23.06 14.46 -3.58
N SER A 42 -23.76 15.41 -4.24
CA SER A 42 -25.17 15.66 -4.02
C SER A 42 -26.10 14.91 -4.99
N ASN A 43 -25.73 14.72 -6.23
CA ASN A 43 -26.54 14.01 -7.25
C ASN A 43 -25.70 13.59 -8.45
N ALA A 44 -24.72 12.72 -8.25
CA ALA A 44 -23.83 12.25 -9.30
C ALA A 44 -24.59 11.55 -10.44
N THR A 45 -24.20 11.83 -11.67
CA THR A 45 -24.60 11.03 -12.81
C THR A 45 -23.86 9.68 -12.81
N LYS A 46 -24.39 8.68 -13.53
CA LYS A 46 -23.71 7.39 -13.68
C LYS A 46 -22.27 7.56 -14.23
N GLY A 47 -22.08 8.39 -15.25
CA GLY A 47 -20.74 8.65 -15.80
C GLY A 47 -19.75 9.26 -14.80
N GLN A 48 -20.23 10.11 -13.87
CA GLN A 48 -19.41 10.64 -12.79
C GLN A 48 -19.02 9.55 -11.77
N LEU A 49 -19.97 8.65 -11.45
CA LEU A 49 -19.66 7.51 -10.56
C LEU A 49 -18.66 6.54 -11.22
N ASP A 50 -18.80 6.26 -12.51
CA ASP A 50 -17.86 5.44 -13.27
C ASP A 50 -16.45 6.07 -13.22
N ALA A 51 -16.35 7.39 -13.44
CA ALA A 51 -15.09 8.12 -13.36
C ALA A 51 -14.48 8.09 -11.95
N LEU A 52 -15.29 8.23 -10.89
CA LEU A 52 -14.82 8.09 -9.51
C LEU A 52 -14.31 6.68 -9.20
N ALA A 53 -15.00 5.64 -9.69
CA ALA A 53 -14.62 4.25 -9.49
C ALA A 53 -13.29 3.91 -10.20
N ILE A 54 -13.12 4.35 -11.45
CA ILE A 54 -11.85 4.20 -12.19
C ILE A 54 -10.74 5.03 -11.51
N GLY A 55 -11.05 6.25 -11.10
CA GLY A 55 -10.13 7.10 -10.32
C GLY A 55 -9.69 6.44 -9.02
N GLN A 56 -10.57 5.69 -8.33
CA GLN A 56 -10.23 4.92 -7.13
C GLN A 56 -9.13 3.89 -7.40
N ILE A 57 -9.22 3.17 -8.51
CA ILE A 57 -8.23 2.17 -8.91
C ILE A 57 -6.88 2.84 -9.20
N GLY A 58 -6.91 3.99 -9.89
CA GLY A 58 -5.73 4.81 -10.14
C GLY A 58 -5.07 5.28 -8.84
N ARG A 59 -5.85 5.87 -7.92
CA ARG A 59 -5.35 6.37 -6.63
C ARG A 59 -4.79 5.28 -5.73
N ALA A 60 -5.31 4.05 -5.82
CA ALA A 60 -4.81 2.93 -5.02
C ALA A 60 -3.35 2.57 -5.29
N ARG A 61 -2.79 2.96 -6.45
CA ARG A 61 -1.38 2.69 -6.83
C ARG A 61 -0.41 3.85 -6.54
N ASP A 62 -0.91 5.06 -6.22
CA ASP A 62 -0.08 6.27 -6.14
C ASP A 62 1.07 6.17 -5.10
N GLY A 63 0.87 5.41 -4.02
CA GLY A 63 1.86 5.20 -2.97
C GLY A 63 2.70 3.93 -3.09
N VAL A 64 2.41 3.07 -4.06
CA VAL A 64 2.92 1.68 -4.09
C VAL A 64 4.43 1.62 -4.26
N GLU A 65 5.02 2.45 -5.12
CA GLU A 65 6.48 2.52 -5.29
C GLU A 65 7.18 2.85 -3.97
N THR A 66 6.83 4.00 -3.38
CA THR A 66 7.45 4.46 -2.14
C THR A 66 7.21 3.46 -1.00
N TYR A 67 6.01 2.87 -0.92
CA TYR A 67 5.69 1.85 0.07
C TYR A 67 6.60 0.62 -0.05
N HIS A 68 6.72 0.03 -1.24
CA HIS A 68 7.54 -1.17 -1.44
C HIS A 68 9.02 -0.90 -1.20
N GLN A 69 9.54 0.25 -1.64
CA GLN A 69 10.92 0.63 -1.42
C GLN A 69 11.23 0.91 0.05
N VAL A 70 10.33 1.60 0.76
CA VAL A 70 10.48 1.90 2.19
C VAL A 70 10.40 0.63 3.03
N VAL A 71 9.38 -0.18 2.84
CA VAL A 71 9.18 -1.43 3.60
C VAL A 71 10.29 -2.43 3.29
N GLY A 72 10.70 -2.53 2.02
CA GLY A 72 11.81 -3.38 1.61
C GLY A 72 13.15 -2.95 2.20
N SER A 73 13.45 -1.65 2.23
CA SER A 73 14.66 -1.10 2.86
C SER A 73 14.64 -1.29 4.37
N ALA A 74 13.51 -0.99 5.04
CA ALA A 74 13.36 -1.20 6.48
C ALA A 74 13.52 -2.68 6.88
N GLY A 75 13.00 -3.59 6.05
CA GLY A 75 13.13 -5.05 6.21
C GLY A 75 14.48 -5.62 5.79
N LYS A 76 15.42 -4.80 5.28
CA LYS A 76 16.70 -5.25 4.73
C LYS A 76 16.55 -6.40 3.72
N GLU A 77 15.59 -6.26 2.81
CA GLU A 77 15.47 -7.17 1.66
C GLU A 77 16.03 -6.56 0.38
N LEU A 78 16.01 -5.24 0.29
CA LEU A 78 16.54 -4.46 -0.84
C LEU A 78 17.16 -3.14 -0.33
N PHE A 79 17.91 -2.49 -1.20
CA PHE A 79 18.32 -1.09 -1.01
C PHE A 79 17.93 -0.26 -2.25
N ASN A 80 17.61 1.00 -1.98
CA ASN A 80 17.41 2.01 -3.03
C ASN A 80 18.70 2.83 -3.16
N PHE A 81 19.48 2.56 -4.20
CA PHE A 81 20.65 3.35 -4.57
C PHE A 81 20.20 4.57 -5.38
N ASN A 82 19.74 5.59 -4.66
CA ASN A 82 19.31 6.85 -5.26
C ASN A 82 20.48 7.84 -5.22
N SER A 83 20.97 8.24 -6.39
CA SER A 83 22.12 9.13 -6.50
C SER A 83 21.80 10.58 -6.12
N THR A 84 20.51 10.96 -6.11
CA THR A 84 20.05 12.32 -5.78
C THR A 84 19.51 12.44 -4.36
N GLU A 85 19.23 11.31 -3.68
CA GLU A 85 18.65 11.29 -2.35
C GLU A 85 19.30 10.19 -1.50
N ASN A 86 20.40 10.53 -0.84
CA ASN A 86 21.18 9.57 -0.07
C ASN A 86 20.51 9.09 1.23
N ARG A 87 19.44 9.76 1.68
CA ARG A 87 18.71 9.39 2.89
C ARG A 87 18.00 8.04 2.77
N TRP A 88 17.74 7.55 1.54
CA TRP A 88 17.36 6.16 1.30
C TRP A 88 18.35 5.17 1.90
N MET A 89 19.65 5.47 1.84
CA MET A 89 20.71 4.61 2.37
C MET A 89 21.09 4.97 3.80
N THR A 90 21.04 6.24 4.19
CA THR A 90 21.53 6.67 5.51
C THR A 90 20.45 6.61 6.59
N GLU A 91 19.26 7.17 6.36
CA GLU A 91 18.23 7.25 7.38
C GLU A 91 17.39 5.97 7.44
N LEU A 92 16.82 5.49 6.34
CA LEU A 92 16.00 4.28 6.32
C LEU A 92 16.77 3.02 6.73
N ASN A 93 18.08 3.01 6.58
CA ASN A 93 18.91 1.90 7.01
C ASN A 93 19.50 2.09 8.42
N GLY A 94 19.21 3.19 9.09
CA GLY A 94 19.52 3.38 10.50
C GLY A 94 20.95 3.84 10.80
N THR A 95 21.73 4.31 9.81
CA THR A 95 23.03 4.93 10.06
C THR A 95 22.93 6.39 10.51
N LYS A 96 21.77 7.01 10.30
CA LYS A 96 21.35 8.31 10.82
C LYS A 96 19.93 8.20 11.40
N PRO A 97 19.53 9.10 12.31
CA PRO A 97 18.16 9.14 12.83
C PRO A 97 17.13 9.37 11.70
N LEU A 98 15.93 8.82 11.88
CA LEU A 98 14.78 9.10 11.00
C LEU A 98 14.30 10.54 11.21
N ASP A 99 13.95 11.20 10.12
CA ASP A 99 13.36 12.55 10.11
C ASP A 99 11.89 12.47 9.66
N ASN A 100 10.95 12.95 10.48
CA ASN A 100 9.52 12.90 10.20
C ASN A 100 9.02 13.94 9.18
N SER A 101 9.88 14.84 8.72
CA SER A 101 9.61 15.77 7.60
C SER A 101 10.04 15.21 6.24
N ASN A 102 10.56 13.98 6.21
CA ASN A 102 11.27 13.42 5.07
C ASN A 102 10.35 12.81 4.01
N PHE A 103 10.93 12.62 2.81
CA PHE A 103 10.30 12.04 1.62
C PHE A 103 9.66 10.66 1.86
N TYR A 104 10.23 9.83 2.72
CA TYR A 104 9.68 8.49 3.01
C TYR A 104 8.33 8.53 3.74
N SER A 105 7.89 9.67 4.25
CA SER A 105 6.52 9.85 4.73
C SER A 105 5.49 9.60 3.61
N GLY A 106 5.90 9.72 2.34
CA GLY A 106 5.10 9.32 1.18
C GLY A 106 4.63 7.87 1.20
N ALA A 107 5.33 6.97 1.90
CA ALA A 107 4.87 5.59 2.09
C ALA A 107 3.56 5.48 2.90
N THR A 108 3.13 6.55 3.55
CA THR A 108 1.85 6.65 4.26
C THR A 108 0.93 7.68 3.64
N THR A 109 1.42 8.90 3.43
CA THR A 109 0.61 10.05 3.00
C THR A 109 0.08 9.87 1.56
N ALA A 110 0.81 9.18 0.68
CA ALA A 110 0.37 8.94 -0.68
C ALA A 110 -0.90 8.06 -0.81
N PHE A 111 -1.28 7.33 0.24
CA PHE A 111 -2.53 6.58 0.26
C PHE A 111 -3.73 7.41 0.76
N GLY A 112 -3.51 8.61 1.30
CA GLY A 112 -4.57 9.53 1.70
C GLY A 112 -5.54 9.88 0.57
N PRO A 113 -5.07 10.22 -0.65
CA PRO A 113 -5.95 10.43 -1.81
C PRO A 113 -6.82 9.22 -2.16
N ALA A 114 -6.35 7.97 -1.98
CA ALA A 114 -7.14 6.77 -2.20
C ALA A 114 -8.28 6.65 -1.16
N VAL A 115 -8.02 6.96 0.10
CA VAL A 115 -9.05 7.00 1.15
C VAL A 115 -10.08 8.09 0.87
N ARG A 116 -9.63 9.31 0.49
CA ARG A 116 -10.52 10.41 0.12
C ARG A 116 -11.40 10.04 -1.07
N GLN A 117 -10.83 9.45 -2.11
CA GLN A 117 -11.55 9.01 -3.30
C GLN A 117 -12.64 7.98 -2.95
N ALA A 118 -12.33 7.02 -2.07
CA ALA A 118 -13.30 6.03 -1.58
C ALA A 118 -14.46 6.71 -0.83
N ASN A 119 -14.15 7.65 0.08
CA ASN A 119 -15.17 8.40 0.82
C ASN A 119 -16.05 9.24 -0.13
N THR A 120 -15.44 9.89 -1.13
CA THR A 120 -16.16 10.65 -2.16
C THR A 120 -17.10 9.75 -2.96
N LEU A 121 -16.63 8.58 -3.41
CA LEU A 121 -17.46 7.63 -4.17
C LEU A 121 -18.61 7.10 -3.32
N ILE A 122 -18.37 6.74 -2.06
CA ILE A 122 -19.42 6.28 -1.12
C ILE A 122 -20.48 7.37 -0.92
N ALA A 123 -20.06 8.62 -0.67
CA ALA A 123 -20.97 9.75 -0.50
C ALA A 123 -21.77 10.05 -1.76
N ALA A 124 -21.13 10.03 -2.94
CA ALA A 124 -21.77 10.26 -4.22
C ALA A 124 -22.85 9.20 -4.52
N VAL A 125 -22.55 7.94 -4.24
CA VAL A 125 -23.50 6.82 -4.40
C VAL A 125 -24.68 6.93 -3.45
N ALA A 126 -24.46 7.35 -2.22
CA ALA A 126 -25.54 7.48 -1.22
C ALA A 126 -26.58 8.56 -1.57
N ASN A 127 -26.19 9.58 -2.35
CA ASN A 127 -26.99 10.75 -2.64
C ASN A 127 -27.47 10.84 -4.09
N THR A 128 -27.25 9.83 -4.92
CA THR A 128 -27.71 9.81 -6.32
C THR A 128 -28.93 8.95 -6.51
N LYS A 129 -29.71 9.28 -7.55
CA LYS A 129 -30.80 8.44 -8.09
C LYS A 129 -30.48 7.88 -9.47
N SER A 130 -29.24 8.07 -9.95
CA SER A 130 -28.84 7.72 -11.32
C SER A 130 -28.47 6.25 -11.51
N VAL A 131 -28.48 5.45 -10.43
CA VAL A 131 -28.08 4.04 -10.43
C VAL A 131 -29.08 3.19 -9.64
N THR A 132 -29.14 1.92 -9.96
CA THR A 132 -29.92 0.94 -9.20
C THR A 132 -29.25 0.61 -7.86
N THR A 133 -30.01 0.01 -6.93
CA THR A 133 -29.44 -0.45 -5.65
C THR A 133 -28.27 -1.44 -5.84
N GLN A 134 -28.37 -2.33 -6.84
CA GLN A 134 -27.31 -3.28 -7.15
C GLN A 134 -26.05 -2.58 -7.68
N GLU A 135 -26.20 -1.61 -8.59
CA GLU A 135 -25.08 -0.82 -9.08
C GLU A 135 -24.46 0.01 -7.95
N ALA A 136 -25.27 0.62 -7.09
CA ALA A 136 -24.80 1.35 -5.91
C ALA A 136 -23.94 0.46 -5.01
N SER A 137 -24.40 -0.76 -4.76
CA SER A 137 -23.65 -1.76 -3.98
C SER A 137 -22.32 -2.13 -4.64
N ALA A 138 -22.27 -2.21 -5.98
CA ALA A 138 -21.04 -2.51 -6.70
C ALA A 138 -19.97 -1.41 -6.53
N TYR A 139 -20.35 -0.13 -6.63
CA TYR A 139 -19.46 1.01 -6.39
C TYR A 139 -18.95 1.03 -4.94
N GLN A 140 -19.84 0.85 -3.96
CA GLN A 140 -19.49 0.85 -2.54
C GLN A 140 -18.57 -0.31 -2.18
N GLY A 141 -18.81 -1.50 -2.73
CA GLY A 141 -17.97 -2.69 -2.52
C GLY A 141 -16.55 -2.49 -3.04
N LEU A 142 -16.39 -1.87 -4.21
CA LEU A 142 -15.08 -1.48 -4.73
C LEU A 142 -14.42 -0.44 -3.83
N ALA A 143 -15.15 0.64 -3.47
CA ALA A 143 -14.62 1.73 -2.65
C ALA A 143 -14.13 1.24 -1.30
N ASN A 144 -14.92 0.44 -0.57
CA ASN A 144 -14.55 -0.10 0.72
C ASN A 144 -13.38 -1.10 0.65
N THR A 145 -13.28 -1.88 -0.42
CA THR A 145 -12.14 -2.77 -0.65
C THR A 145 -10.82 -1.98 -0.75
N PHE A 146 -10.80 -0.94 -1.57
CA PHE A 146 -9.60 -0.12 -1.73
C PHE A 146 -9.34 0.81 -0.54
N LYS A 147 -10.38 1.28 0.17
CA LYS A 147 -10.23 2.00 1.43
C LYS A 147 -9.52 1.13 2.47
N GLY A 148 -9.95 -0.12 2.63
CA GLY A 148 -9.30 -1.09 3.52
C GLY A 148 -7.85 -1.36 3.13
N LEU A 149 -7.55 -1.54 1.84
CA LEU A 149 -6.19 -1.75 1.33
C LEU A 149 -5.28 -0.54 1.60
N ALA A 150 -5.77 0.67 1.33
CA ALA A 150 -5.02 1.91 1.55
C ALA A 150 -4.63 2.09 3.02
N TYR A 151 -5.57 1.86 3.93
CA TYR A 151 -5.29 1.90 5.36
C TYR A 151 -4.34 0.79 5.82
N LEU A 152 -4.42 -0.41 5.22
CA LEU A 152 -3.49 -1.49 5.55
C LEU A 152 -2.05 -1.14 5.17
N TYR A 153 -1.83 -0.52 4.02
CA TYR A 153 -0.50 -0.02 3.63
C TYR A 153 0.01 1.05 4.59
N GLN A 154 -0.82 2.02 4.97
CA GLN A 154 -0.45 3.03 5.96
C GLN A 154 -0.09 2.38 7.31
N LEU A 155 -0.91 1.46 7.79
CA LEU A 155 -0.70 0.78 9.08
C LEU A 155 0.58 -0.07 9.07
N ASN A 156 0.91 -0.71 7.95
CA ASN A 156 2.15 -1.48 7.81
C ASN A 156 3.40 -0.62 8.04
N VAL A 157 3.36 0.65 7.67
CA VAL A 157 4.45 1.60 7.88
C VAL A 157 4.41 2.23 9.28
N GLN A 158 3.21 2.60 9.74
CA GLN A 158 3.01 3.29 11.02
C GLN A 158 3.01 2.35 12.24
N TYR A 159 2.63 1.09 12.06
CA TYR A 159 2.55 0.07 13.11
C TYR A 159 1.83 0.58 14.36
N THR A 160 2.51 0.62 15.53
CA THR A 160 1.93 1.08 16.81
C THR A 160 1.55 2.56 16.83
N ASN A 161 1.96 3.34 15.84
CA ASN A 161 1.45 4.70 15.66
C ASN A 161 -0.01 4.72 15.24
N GLY A 162 -0.53 3.63 14.64
CA GLY A 162 -1.90 3.51 14.17
C GLY A 162 -2.24 4.39 12.97
N VAL A 163 -3.52 4.47 12.64
CA VAL A 163 -4.06 5.31 11.55
C VAL A 163 -5.33 6.04 11.97
N ARG A 164 -5.68 7.12 11.28
CA ARG A 164 -6.97 7.81 11.47
C ARG A 164 -8.00 7.14 10.57
N LEU A 165 -8.99 6.46 11.16
CA LEU A 165 -9.98 5.69 10.40
C LEU A 165 -11.14 6.53 9.85
N ASN A 166 -11.52 7.61 10.54
CA ASN A 166 -12.64 8.49 10.15
C ASN A 166 -12.04 9.84 9.73
N VAL A 167 -11.98 10.06 8.43
CA VAL A 167 -11.42 11.26 7.79
C VAL A 167 -12.37 11.78 6.70
N GLU A 168 -13.67 11.49 6.82
CA GLU A 168 -14.72 11.96 5.92
C GLU A 168 -14.80 13.47 5.91
N ASP A 169 -14.74 14.09 7.11
CA ASP A 169 -14.57 15.53 7.27
C ASP A 169 -13.09 15.87 7.46
N PRO A 170 -12.44 16.49 6.45
CA PRO A 170 -11.01 16.81 6.52
C PRO A 170 -10.67 17.86 7.59
N LEU A 171 -11.67 18.61 8.08
CA LEU A 171 -11.49 19.61 9.14
C LEU A 171 -11.63 19.00 10.54
N LYS A 172 -12.13 17.76 10.63
CA LYS A 172 -12.35 17.05 11.90
C LYS A 172 -11.95 15.57 11.79
N PRO A 173 -10.71 15.26 11.41
CA PRO A 173 -10.28 13.87 11.34
C PRO A 173 -10.31 13.25 12.74
N SER A 174 -10.62 11.95 12.83
CA SER A 174 -10.57 11.23 14.10
C SER A 174 -9.15 11.24 14.70
N LYS A 175 -9.03 11.00 16.00
CA LYS A 175 -7.74 10.69 16.61
C LYS A 175 -7.17 9.39 15.99
N PHE A 176 -5.87 9.20 16.15
CA PHE A 176 -5.24 7.95 15.73
C PHE A 176 -5.79 6.78 16.56
N ALA A 177 -6.26 5.76 15.88
CA ALA A 177 -6.56 4.48 16.48
C ALA A 177 -5.26 3.74 16.81
N THR A 178 -5.26 2.89 17.82
CA THR A 178 -4.15 1.98 18.10
C THR A 178 -3.96 0.98 16.95
N TYR A 179 -2.88 0.20 16.97
CA TYR A 179 -2.63 -0.82 15.95
C TYR A 179 -3.79 -1.83 15.85
N ASP A 180 -4.25 -2.35 16.99
CA ASP A 180 -5.32 -3.35 17.01
C ASP A 180 -6.67 -2.76 16.60
N GLU A 181 -7.02 -1.57 17.09
CA GLU A 181 -8.22 -0.84 16.64
C GLU A 181 -8.16 -0.52 15.14
N SER A 182 -6.97 -0.18 14.62
CA SER A 182 -6.77 0.04 13.19
C SER A 182 -7.03 -1.22 12.37
N LEU A 183 -6.53 -2.38 12.79
CA LEU A 183 -6.82 -3.66 12.14
C LEU A 183 -8.31 -4.02 12.18
N ILE A 184 -8.99 -3.77 13.31
CA ILE A 184 -10.45 -3.96 13.44
C ILE A 184 -11.19 -3.06 12.46
N GLY A 185 -10.84 -1.78 12.37
CA GLY A 185 -11.47 -0.84 11.44
C GLY A 185 -11.22 -1.19 9.98
N ILE A 186 -9.99 -1.59 9.63
CA ILE A 186 -9.65 -2.05 8.28
C ILE A 186 -10.45 -3.30 7.91
N LYS A 187 -10.53 -4.29 8.83
CA LYS A 187 -11.35 -5.48 8.64
C LYS A 187 -12.81 -5.11 8.39
N LYS A 188 -13.35 -4.16 9.15
CA LYS A 188 -14.73 -3.69 8.96
C LYS A 188 -14.96 -3.12 7.56
N PHE A 189 -14.08 -2.26 7.03
CA PHE A 189 -14.21 -1.77 5.64
C PHE A 189 -14.21 -2.93 4.64
N LEU A 190 -13.36 -3.93 4.83
CA LEU A 190 -13.31 -5.10 3.95
C LEU A 190 -14.57 -5.97 4.08
N ASP A 191 -15.12 -6.14 5.26
CA ASP A 191 -16.35 -6.92 5.49
C ASP A 191 -17.58 -6.19 4.93
N ASP A 192 -17.69 -4.87 5.14
CA ASP A 192 -18.72 -4.04 4.51
C ASP A 192 -18.61 -4.12 2.97
N GLY A 193 -17.40 -4.03 2.43
CA GLY A 193 -17.14 -4.17 1.00
C GLY A 193 -17.56 -5.55 0.46
N ALA A 194 -17.30 -6.63 1.20
CA ALA A 194 -17.73 -7.97 0.79
C ALA A 194 -19.25 -8.13 0.79
N ALA A 195 -19.95 -7.61 1.82
CA ALA A 195 -21.40 -7.64 1.87
C ALA A 195 -22.03 -6.83 0.74
N GLN A 196 -21.44 -5.68 0.40
CA GLN A 196 -21.88 -4.86 -0.74
C GLN A 196 -21.64 -5.56 -2.08
N LEU A 197 -20.53 -6.27 -2.25
CA LEU A 197 -20.26 -7.07 -3.45
C LEU A 197 -21.23 -8.25 -3.58
N ASP A 198 -21.72 -8.82 -2.47
CA ASP A 198 -22.79 -9.84 -2.49
C ASP A 198 -24.14 -9.26 -2.92
N ALA A 199 -24.43 -8.02 -2.53
CA ALA A 199 -25.64 -7.32 -2.90
C ALA A 199 -25.59 -6.70 -4.32
N ALA A 200 -24.41 -6.70 -4.95
CA ALA A 200 -24.20 -6.17 -6.29
C ALA A 200 -24.79 -7.12 -7.36
N GLY A 201 -25.02 -6.57 -8.54
CA GLY A 201 -25.46 -7.38 -9.69
C GLY A 201 -24.37 -8.33 -10.20
N ALA A 202 -24.67 -9.03 -11.29
CA ALA A 202 -23.75 -9.98 -11.92
C ALA A 202 -22.48 -9.33 -12.51
N ALA A 203 -22.51 -8.04 -12.84
CA ALA A 203 -21.42 -7.28 -13.43
C ALA A 203 -21.25 -5.94 -12.72
N PHE A 204 -20.03 -5.40 -12.75
CA PHE A 204 -19.81 -4.00 -12.39
C PHE A 204 -20.46 -3.07 -13.43
N PRO A 205 -21.02 -1.92 -13.02
CA PRO A 205 -21.55 -0.93 -13.95
C PRO A 205 -20.49 -0.18 -14.77
N PHE A 206 -19.22 -0.40 -14.48
CA PHE A 206 -18.04 0.16 -15.15
C PHE A 206 -17.02 -0.94 -15.49
N ALA A 207 -16.08 -0.65 -16.40
CA ALA A 207 -15.04 -1.60 -16.78
C ALA A 207 -13.82 -1.49 -15.86
N LEU A 208 -13.34 -2.62 -15.36
CA LEU A 208 -12.06 -2.69 -14.64
C LEU A 208 -10.89 -2.80 -15.65
N PRO A 209 -9.69 -2.31 -15.31
CA PRO A 209 -8.48 -2.50 -16.11
C PRO A 209 -8.19 -3.98 -16.39
N GLY A 210 -7.51 -4.27 -17.51
CA GLY A 210 -7.17 -5.64 -17.90
C GLY A 210 -6.36 -6.42 -16.88
N THR A 211 -5.63 -5.74 -15.98
CA THR A 211 -4.90 -6.36 -14.85
C THR A 211 -5.82 -6.95 -13.77
N TYR A 212 -7.13 -6.76 -13.89
CA TYR A 212 -8.17 -7.41 -13.06
C TYR A 212 -8.87 -8.55 -13.82
N ALA A 213 -8.30 -9.07 -14.91
CA ALA A 213 -8.86 -10.22 -15.62
C ALA A 213 -9.06 -11.40 -14.65
N GLY A 214 -10.27 -11.99 -14.66
CA GLY A 214 -10.68 -13.01 -13.69
C GLY A 214 -11.18 -12.46 -12.34
N PHE A 215 -11.11 -11.14 -12.12
CA PHE A 215 -11.59 -10.42 -10.93
C PHE A 215 -12.52 -9.26 -11.32
N ASN A 216 -13.09 -9.28 -12.50
CA ASN A 216 -13.82 -8.17 -13.11
C ASN A 216 -15.35 -8.26 -12.98
N THR A 217 -15.84 -9.15 -12.12
CA THR A 217 -17.24 -9.18 -11.68
C THR A 217 -17.32 -8.98 -10.17
N PRO A 218 -18.44 -8.50 -9.58
CA PRO A 218 -18.58 -8.38 -8.13
C PRO A 218 -18.24 -9.67 -7.38
N ALA A 219 -18.71 -10.81 -7.87
CA ALA A 219 -18.46 -12.12 -7.26
C ALA A 219 -16.98 -12.52 -7.28
N THR A 220 -16.27 -12.29 -8.38
CA THR A 220 -14.84 -12.59 -8.48
C THR A 220 -13.97 -11.54 -7.78
N PHE A 221 -14.37 -10.27 -7.81
CA PHE A 221 -13.71 -9.20 -7.08
C PHE A 221 -13.84 -9.38 -5.55
N LYS A 222 -14.95 -9.96 -5.07
CA LYS A 222 -15.11 -10.34 -3.67
C LYS A 222 -14.02 -11.33 -3.23
N LYS A 223 -13.58 -12.25 -4.08
CA LYS A 223 -12.47 -13.16 -3.73
C LYS A 223 -11.17 -12.39 -3.49
N PHE A 224 -10.91 -11.33 -4.27
CA PHE A 224 -9.80 -10.41 -4.02
C PHE A 224 -9.97 -9.65 -2.70
N ASN A 225 -11.14 -9.10 -2.44
CA ASN A 225 -11.44 -8.44 -1.16
C ASN A 225 -11.18 -9.39 0.03
N ARG A 226 -11.66 -10.64 -0.05
CA ARG A 226 -11.45 -11.65 1.00
C ARG A 226 -9.97 -12.05 1.16
N ALA A 227 -9.18 -12.01 0.09
CA ALA A 227 -7.74 -12.22 0.16
C ALA A 227 -7.04 -11.11 0.97
N ILE A 228 -7.46 -9.85 0.81
CA ILE A 228 -6.96 -8.75 1.65
C ILE A 228 -7.41 -8.94 3.11
N ALA A 229 -8.68 -9.32 3.36
CA ALA A 229 -9.17 -9.60 4.69
C ALA A 229 -8.41 -10.75 5.38
N LEU A 230 -8.02 -11.78 4.62
CA LEU A 230 -7.17 -12.85 5.09
C LEU A 230 -5.79 -12.34 5.54
N ARG A 231 -5.18 -11.41 4.77
CA ARG A 231 -3.93 -10.75 5.17
C ARG A 231 -4.10 -9.96 6.48
N VAL A 232 -5.23 -9.28 6.68
CA VAL A 232 -5.55 -8.61 7.96
C VAL A 232 -5.69 -9.62 9.10
N ALA A 233 -6.40 -10.73 8.88
CA ALA A 233 -6.62 -11.75 9.92
C ALA A 233 -5.30 -12.38 10.42
N ILE A 234 -4.33 -12.65 9.53
CA ILE A 234 -3.01 -13.14 9.97
C ILE A 234 -2.20 -12.07 10.71
N TYR A 235 -2.41 -10.78 10.43
CA TYR A 235 -1.78 -9.69 11.18
C TYR A 235 -2.40 -9.54 12.58
N GLN A 236 -3.69 -9.81 12.73
CA GLN A 236 -4.39 -9.93 14.02
C GLN A 236 -4.02 -11.20 14.78
N LYS A 237 -3.32 -12.16 14.14
CA LYS A 237 -3.09 -13.52 14.64
C LYS A 237 -4.40 -14.28 14.92
N ASP A 238 -5.48 -13.91 14.26
CA ASP A 238 -6.77 -14.58 14.33
C ASP A 238 -6.81 -15.76 13.34
N TRP A 239 -6.23 -16.86 13.77
CA TRP A 239 -6.07 -18.07 12.95
C TRP A 239 -7.40 -18.76 12.65
N THR A 240 -8.41 -18.56 13.50
CA THR A 240 -9.77 -19.08 13.28
C THR A 240 -10.43 -18.35 12.12
N THR A 241 -10.45 -17.02 12.16
CA THR A 241 -10.97 -16.20 11.06
C THR A 241 -10.14 -16.39 9.79
N ALA A 242 -8.82 -16.47 9.89
CA ALA A 242 -7.95 -16.72 8.74
C ALA A 242 -8.30 -18.04 8.05
N ALA A 243 -8.49 -19.13 8.80
CA ALA A 243 -8.90 -20.42 8.24
C ALA A 243 -10.27 -20.35 7.56
N ALA A 244 -11.23 -19.63 8.14
CA ALA A 244 -12.56 -19.44 7.57
C ALA A 244 -12.57 -18.58 6.29
N LEU A 245 -11.58 -17.68 6.13
CA LEU A 245 -11.43 -16.82 4.95
C LEU A 245 -10.75 -17.54 3.77
N LEU A 246 -9.85 -18.50 4.00
CA LEU A 246 -9.12 -19.20 2.94
C LEU A 246 -10.01 -19.66 1.78
N PRO A 247 -11.13 -20.40 2.00
CA PRO A 247 -12.00 -20.88 0.93
C PRO A 247 -12.80 -19.77 0.25
N GLN A 248 -12.85 -18.56 0.81
CA GLN A 248 -13.53 -17.41 0.24
C GLN A 248 -12.63 -16.60 -0.70
N THR A 249 -11.33 -16.90 -0.76
CA THR A 249 -10.35 -16.25 -1.61
C THR A 249 -10.26 -16.92 -2.98
N PHE A 250 -9.29 -16.51 -3.77
CA PHE A 250 -8.93 -17.18 -5.02
C PHE A 250 -7.76 -18.16 -4.85
N LEU A 251 -7.49 -18.62 -3.62
CA LEU A 251 -6.49 -19.65 -3.35
C LEU A 251 -6.70 -20.85 -4.26
N SER A 252 -5.63 -21.27 -4.92
CA SER A 252 -5.61 -22.49 -5.74
C SER A 252 -4.29 -23.23 -5.53
N GLU A 253 -4.38 -24.51 -5.19
CA GLU A 253 -3.21 -25.37 -5.00
C GLU A 253 -2.56 -25.79 -6.33
N THR A 254 -3.34 -25.78 -7.42
CA THR A 254 -2.91 -26.24 -8.75
C THR A 254 -2.88 -25.11 -9.78
N GLY A 255 -3.42 -23.92 -9.45
CA GLY A 255 -3.43 -22.75 -10.31
C GLY A 255 -2.08 -22.04 -10.35
N SER A 256 -1.92 -21.12 -11.30
CA SER A 256 -0.72 -20.31 -11.40
C SER A 256 -0.48 -19.51 -10.11
N LEU A 257 0.75 -19.52 -9.61
CA LEU A 257 1.17 -18.75 -8.44
C LEU A 257 1.16 -17.25 -8.71
N THR A 258 1.17 -16.80 -9.97
CA THR A 258 1.11 -15.38 -10.34
C THR A 258 -0.31 -14.85 -10.49
N THR A 259 -1.34 -15.71 -10.42
CA THR A 259 -2.74 -15.28 -10.50
C THR A 259 -3.06 -14.29 -9.38
N GLY A 260 -3.66 -13.16 -9.73
CA GLY A 260 -4.10 -12.12 -8.81
C GLY A 260 -4.24 -10.75 -9.49
N PRO A 261 -5.01 -9.83 -8.91
CA PRO A 261 -5.13 -8.48 -9.44
C PRO A 261 -3.84 -7.70 -9.22
N SER A 262 -3.55 -6.81 -10.17
CA SER A 262 -2.35 -5.98 -10.17
C SER A 262 -2.69 -4.52 -10.50
N HIS A 263 -1.90 -3.60 -9.98
CA HIS A 263 -1.90 -2.22 -10.43
C HIS A 263 -1.41 -2.16 -11.89
N SER A 264 -2.15 -1.44 -12.73
CA SER A 264 -1.81 -1.21 -14.13
C SER A 264 -1.04 0.10 -14.31
N PHE A 265 -0.14 0.13 -15.29
CA PHE A 265 0.63 1.31 -15.69
C PHE A 265 0.65 1.40 -17.20
N ASN A 266 0.61 2.62 -17.73
CA ASN A 266 0.74 2.90 -19.14
C ASN A 266 1.53 4.20 -19.32
N PRO A 267 2.66 4.21 -20.04
CA PRO A 267 3.44 5.41 -20.26
C PRO A 267 2.74 6.46 -21.15
N THR A 268 1.58 6.14 -21.73
CA THR A 268 0.83 7.07 -22.58
C THR A 268 -0.11 7.93 -21.73
N ASN A 269 0.01 9.26 -21.85
CA ASN A 269 -0.88 10.22 -21.20
C ASN A 269 -2.38 9.91 -21.56
N PRO A 270 -3.33 9.97 -20.62
CA PRO A 270 -3.23 10.54 -19.26
C PRO A 270 -2.78 9.57 -18.15
N ASP A 271 -2.37 8.37 -18.46
CA ASP A 271 -1.86 7.42 -17.47
C ASP A 271 -0.37 7.68 -17.17
N VAL A 272 0.24 6.89 -16.28
CA VAL A 272 1.63 7.03 -15.85
C VAL A 272 2.42 5.74 -16.08
N ALA A 273 3.70 5.89 -16.37
CA ALA A 273 4.64 4.78 -16.43
C ALA A 273 4.82 4.13 -15.05
N ASN A 274 5.17 2.84 -15.02
CA ASN A 274 5.53 2.17 -13.79
C ASN A 274 6.78 2.84 -13.17
N PRO A 275 6.67 3.45 -11.98
CA PRO A 275 7.78 4.16 -11.34
C PRO A 275 8.80 3.20 -10.69
N MET A 276 8.50 1.89 -10.59
CA MET A 276 9.38 0.90 -9.96
C MET A 276 10.48 0.37 -10.87
N ILE A 277 10.57 0.84 -12.11
CA ILE A 277 11.67 0.51 -13.02
C ILE A 277 12.97 1.19 -12.58
N ASN A 278 14.09 0.50 -12.76
CA ASN A 278 15.39 1.11 -12.53
C ASN A 278 15.67 2.21 -13.58
N THR A 279 16.31 3.29 -13.12
CA THR A 279 16.77 4.40 -13.94
C THR A 279 18.28 4.61 -13.78
N SER A 280 18.85 5.58 -14.45
CA SER A 280 20.25 5.99 -14.21
C SER A 280 20.48 6.52 -12.79
N SER A 281 19.46 7.17 -12.18
CA SER A 281 19.54 7.81 -10.87
C SER A 281 19.05 6.94 -9.72
N VAL A 282 18.13 6.00 -9.99
CA VAL A 282 17.50 5.15 -8.97
C VAL A 282 17.70 3.69 -9.36
N ARG A 283 18.39 2.93 -8.52
CA ARG A 283 18.62 1.51 -8.73
C ARG A 283 18.20 0.73 -7.48
N ILE A 284 17.23 -0.12 -7.65
CA ILE A 284 16.81 -1.05 -6.60
C ILE A 284 17.68 -2.28 -6.68
N VAL A 285 18.33 -2.62 -5.57
CA VAL A 285 19.32 -3.69 -5.51
C VAL A 285 18.96 -4.71 -4.44
N GLY A 286 19.23 -5.97 -4.74
CA GLY A 286 19.16 -7.07 -3.78
C GLY A 286 20.38 -7.11 -2.87
N LEU A 287 20.21 -7.56 -1.63
CA LEU A 287 21.30 -7.67 -0.67
C LEU A 287 22.15 -8.92 -0.96
N GLU A 288 23.47 -8.75 -1.04
CA GLU A 288 24.44 -9.83 -1.33
C GLU A 288 24.21 -11.06 -0.43
N LYS A 289 24.17 -10.85 0.91
CA LYS A 289 24.00 -11.96 1.83
C LYS A 289 22.68 -12.70 1.61
N LEU A 290 21.58 -12.00 1.45
CA LEU A 290 20.27 -12.61 1.26
C LEU A 290 20.26 -13.54 0.04
N TRP A 291 20.78 -13.07 -1.08
CA TRP A 291 20.72 -13.80 -2.33
C TRP A 291 21.84 -14.84 -2.49
N ASN A 292 22.98 -14.64 -1.82
CA ASN A 292 24.00 -15.68 -1.72
C ASN A 292 23.60 -16.85 -0.81
N ASP A 293 22.70 -16.60 0.17
CA ASP A 293 22.14 -17.63 1.06
C ASP A 293 20.94 -18.38 0.42
N ALA A 294 20.52 -18.01 -0.81
CA ALA A 294 19.47 -18.73 -1.53
C ALA A 294 19.90 -20.18 -1.81
N GLU A 295 18.94 -21.10 -1.78
CA GLU A 295 19.22 -22.51 -2.09
C GLU A 295 19.69 -22.67 -3.54
N ALA A 296 20.62 -23.57 -3.75
CA ALA A 296 21.14 -23.88 -5.09
C ALA A 296 19.99 -24.33 -6.01
N GLY A 297 19.87 -23.69 -7.16
CA GLY A 297 18.81 -23.96 -8.14
C GLY A 297 17.53 -23.15 -7.94
N ASP A 298 17.47 -22.25 -6.95
CA ASP A 298 16.31 -21.38 -6.73
C ASP A 298 16.11 -20.44 -7.94
N LEU A 299 15.02 -20.68 -8.67
CA LEU A 299 14.68 -19.92 -9.89
C LEU A 299 14.26 -18.47 -9.57
N ARG A 300 13.85 -18.17 -8.32
CA ARG A 300 13.41 -16.84 -7.92
C ARG A 300 14.51 -15.81 -8.06
N LEU A 301 15.79 -16.21 -7.86
CA LEU A 301 16.93 -15.33 -8.09
C LEU A 301 16.92 -14.78 -9.53
N LYS A 302 16.96 -15.65 -10.52
CA LYS A 302 17.01 -15.23 -11.93
C LYS A 302 15.73 -14.56 -12.41
N ASN A 303 14.57 -14.85 -11.77
CA ASN A 303 13.30 -14.28 -12.15
C ASN A 303 13.11 -12.85 -11.60
N LYS A 304 13.80 -12.51 -10.52
CA LYS A 304 13.65 -11.23 -9.82
C LYS A 304 14.84 -10.29 -9.98
N LEU A 305 16.02 -10.82 -10.27
CA LEU A 305 17.26 -10.07 -10.31
C LEU A 305 18.07 -10.35 -11.56
N SER A 306 18.77 -9.33 -12.03
CA SER A 306 19.89 -9.44 -12.94
C SER A 306 21.20 -9.47 -12.15
N VAL A 307 22.11 -10.36 -12.52
CA VAL A 307 23.47 -10.37 -11.99
C VAL A 307 24.34 -9.50 -12.89
N VAL A 308 24.92 -8.45 -12.34
CA VAL A 308 25.71 -7.46 -13.08
C VAL A 308 27.19 -7.51 -12.72
N SER A 309 28.05 -7.17 -13.69
CA SER A 309 29.49 -7.08 -13.52
C SER A 309 29.99 -5.85 -14.31
N PRO A 310 30.76 -4.94 -13.68
CA PRO A 310 31.13 -4.91 -12.25
C PRO A 310 29.93 -4.70 -11.34
N SER A 311 30.11 -4.95 -10.03
CA SER A 311 29.10 -4.68 -9.00
C SER A 311 28.70 -3.21 -8.98
N ILE A 312 27.41 -2.94 -8.66
CA ILE A 312 26.88 -1.61 -8.45
C ILE A 312 27.25 -1.18 -7.05
N SER A 313 27.84 0.00 -6.91
CA SER A 313 28.28 0.55 -5.62
C SER A 313 27.50 1.82 -5.28
N PHE A 314 27.21 1.99 -3.99
CA PHE A 314 26.75 3.22 -3.36
C PHE A 314 27.80 3.67 -2.36
N THR A 315 28.21 4.94 -2.40
CA THR A 315 29.33 5.46 -1.59
C THR A 315 29.00 6.76 -0.86
N ASN A 316 27.81 7.33 -1.06
CA ASN A 316 27.41 8.59 -0.47
C ASN A 316 26.83 8.38 0.95
N GLY A 317 27.65 8.49 1.98
CA GLY A 317 27.27 8.38 3.38
C GLY A 317 27.15 6.95 3.91
N VAL A 318 27.04 5.95 3.03
CA VAL A 318 27.11 4.52 3.34
C VAL A 318 27.82 3.84 2.18
N VAL A 319 28.76 2.95 2.47
CA VAL A 319 29.45 2.17 1.44
C VAL A 319 28.83 0.78 1.36
N TYR A 320 28.23 0.45 0.23
CA TYR A 320 27.70 -0.88 -0.04
C TYR A 320 27.80 -1.19 -1.55
N ALA A 321 28.16 -2.40 -1.86
CA ALA A 321 28.23 -2.89 -3.25
C ALA A 321 27.50 -4.22 -3.38
N THR A 322 26.87 -4.44 -4.53
CA THR A 322 26.16 -5.69 -4.84
C THR A 322 26.16 -5.95 -6.34
N LYS A 323 26.13 -7.22 -6.70
CA LYS A 323 25.93 -7.64 -8.09
C LYS A 323 24.46 -7.86 -8.46
N TYR A 324 23.52 -7.70 -7.53
CA TYR A 324 22.11 -8.03 -7.72
C TYR A 324 21.27 -6.78 -7.99
N LEU A 325 20.88 -6.57 -9.25
CA LEU A 325 19.99 -5.47 -9.66
C LEU A 325 18.57 -6.01 -9.83
N ALA A 326 17.58 -5.32 -9.27
CA ALA A 326 16.17 -5.68 -9.45
C ALA A 326 15.78 -5.71 -10.94
N ASN A 327 15.07 -6.74 -11.37
CA ASN A 327 14.62 -6.91 -12.76
C ASN A 327 13.15 -7.35 -12.87
N MET A 328 12.40 -7.30 -11.76
CA MET A 328 10.98 -7.66 -11.75
C MET A 328 10.13 -6.73 -12.61
N TYR A 329 10.47 -5.44 -12.61
CA TYR A 329 9.78 -4.40 -13.36
C TYR A 329 10.74 -3.85 -14.40
N ASN A 330 10.71 -4.44 -15.61
CA ASN A 330 11.63 -4.14 -16.70
C ASN A 330 10.99 -3.34 -17.85
N SER A 331 9.74 -2.95 -17.71
CA SER A 331 8.98 -2.15 -18.67
C SER A 331 8.16 -1.08 -17.96
N ALA A 332 8.02 0.06 -18.62
CA ALA A 332 7.14 1.16 -18.18
C ALA A 332 5.66 0.75 -18.03
N SER A 333 5.26 -0.39 -18.61
CA SER A 333 3.91 -0.96 -18.48
C SER A 333 3.87 -2.21 -17.59
N SER A 334 4.98 -2.60 -16.94
CA SER A 334 4.99 -3.77 -16.05
C SER A 334 3.93 -3.62 -14.96
N PRO A 335 2.99 -4.56 -14.79
CA PRO A 335 2.01 -4.51 -13.71
C PRO A 335 2.69 -4.79 -12.36
N VAL A 336 2.15 -4.20 -11.28
CA VAL A 336 2.62 -4.45 -9.91
C VAL A 336 1.56 -5.25 -9.15
N PRO A 337 1.85 -6.47 -8.70
CA PRO A 337 0.89 -7.30 -7.98
C PRO A 337 0.37 -6.62 -6.71
N ILE A 338 -0.94 -6.73 -6.44
CA ILE A 338 -1.55 -6.30 -5.17
C ILE A 338 -1.52 -7.46 -4.18
N ILE A 339 -1.95 -8.61 -4.65
CA ILE A 339 -1.92 -9.89 -3.95
C ILE A 339 -2.03 -10.99 -5.00
N ARG A 340 -1.30 -12.08 -4.83
CA ARG A 340 -1.30 -13.17 -5.80
C ARG A 340 -1.38 -14.53 -5.11
N ASN A 341 -1.72 -15.56 -5.89
CA ASN A 341 -1.95 -16.91 -5.36
C ASN A 341 -0.75 -17.46 -4.56
N GLU A 342 0.48 -17.11 -4.93
CA GLU A 342 1.68 -17.54 -4.18
C GLU A 342 1.65 -17.05 -2.73
N GLU A 343 1.21 -15.80 -2.50
CA GLU A 343 1.03 -15.29 -1.15
C GLU A 343 -0.06 -16.06 -0.40
N LEU A 344 -1.19 -16.36 -1.07
CA LEU A 344 -2.29 -17.11 -0.46
C LEU A 344 -1.89 -18.52 -0.09
N VAL A 345 -1.09 -19.20 -0.93
CA VAL A 345 -0.52 -20.53 -0.62
C VAL A 345 0.38 -20.45 0.62
N LEU A 346 1.24 -19.43 0.71
CA LEU A 346 2.11 -19.24 1.88
C LEU A 346 1.33 -18.84 3.14
N ILE A 347 0.24 -18.08 3.02
CA ILE A 347 -0.69 -17.82 4.14
C ILE A 347 -1.41 -19.12 4.55
N ALA A 348 -1.85 -19.96 3.61
CA ALA A 348 -2.45 -21.24 3.93
C ALA A 348 -1.48 -22.17 4.68
N ALA A 349 -0.19 -22.18 4.27
CA ALA A 349 0.86 -22.89 5.01
C ALA A 349 0.97 -22.37 6.44
N GLU A 350 0.96 -21.06 6.63
CA GLU A 350 1.06 -20.41 7.93
C GLU A 350 -0.13 -20.73 8.83
N VAL A 351 -1.36 -20.60 8.30
CA VAL A 351 -2.59 -20.94 9.03
C VAL A 351 -2.57 -22.42 9.44
N ALA A 352 -2.18 -23.33 8.55
CA ALA A 352 -2.07 -24.74 8.84
C ALA A 352 -1.03 -25.03 9.94
N ALA A 353 0.15 -24.41 9.88
CA ALA A 353 1.19 -24.54 10.89
C ALA A 353 0.72 -24.02 12.27
N GLN A 354 0.02 -22.89 12.30
CA GLN A 354 -0.52 -22.31 13.54
C GLN A 354 -1.62 -23.17 14.15
N GLN A 355 -2.38 -23.91 13.34
CA GLN A 355 -3.42 -24.86 13.78
C GLN A 355 -2.88 -26.27 14.06
N GLY A 356 -1.57 -26.51 13.98
CA GLY A 356 -0.96 -27.82 14.19
C GLY A 356 -1.19 -28.83 13.05
N LYS A 357 -1.70 -28.39 11.90
CA LYS A 357 -1.91 -29.21 10.70
C LYS A 357 -0.61 -29.30 9.89
N THR A 358 0.37 -29.98 10.45
CA THR A 358 1.76 -29.95 9.93
C THR A 358 1.90 -30.55 8.53
N THR A 359 1.10 -31.58 8.19
CA THR A 359 1.04 -32.18 6.85
C THR A 359 0.57 -31.16 5.81
N ASP A 360 -0.51 -30.41 6.10
CA ASP A 360 -1.02 -29.38 5.20
C ASP A 360 -0.03 -28.22 5.05
N ALA A 361 0.57 -27.78 6.16
CA ALA A 361 1.60 -26.74 6.11
C ALA A 361 2.77 -27.15 5.20
N THR A 362 3.29 -28.37 5.35
CA THR A 362 4.36 -28.89 4.51
C THR A 362 3.94 -29.00 3.04
N LYS A 363 2.70 -29.45 2.77
CA LYS A 363 2.13 -29.50 1.42
C LYS A 363 2.16 -28.13 0.75
N TYR A 364 1.68 -27.08 1.42
CA TYR A 364 1.66 -25.72 0.90
C TYR A 364 3.09 -25.15 0.68
N ILE A 365 4.01 -25.38 1.60
CA ILE A 365 5.41 -25.02 1.44
C ILE A 365 5.97 -25.68 0.15
N ASN A 366 5.68 -26.95 -0.07
CA ASN A 366 6.19 -27.71 -1.21
C ASN A 366 5.60 -27.25 -2.56
N ILE A 367 4.37 -26.72 -2.59
CA ILE A 367 3.81 -26.10 -3.81
C ILE A 367 4.73 -24.95 -4.27
N VAL A 368 5.10 -24.05 -3.37
CA VAL A 368 5.96 -22.91 -3.70
C VAL A 368 7.39 -23.34 -4.02
N ARG A 369 7.95 -24.25 -3.24
CA ARG A 369 9.31 -24.77 -3.45
C ARG A 369 9.45 -25.44 -4.81
N LYS A 370 8.53 -26.31 -5.20
CA LYS A 370 8.54 -27.00 -6.51
C LYS A 370 8.43 -25.99 -7.66
N ALA A 371 7.55 -25.01 -7.56
CA ALA A 371 7.44 -23.95 -8.55
C ALA A 371 8.71 -23.10 -8.66
N SER A 372 9.49 -23.02 -7.58
CA SER A 372 10.79 -22.34 -7.52
C SER A 372 11.98 -23.22 -7.93
N GLY A 373 11.74 -24.45 -8.42
CA GLY A 373 12.80 -25.39 -8.82
C GLY A 373 13.51 -26.08 -7.65
N LEU A 374 12.98 -25.97 -6.45
CA LEU A 374 13.57 -26.54 -5.24
C LEU A 374 12.98 -27.93 -4.91
N LYS A 375 13.74 -28.71 -4.15
CA LYS A 375 13.27 -29.98 -3.58
C LYS A 375 12.22 -29.73 -2.51
N ASP A 376 11.44 -30.77 -2.21
CA ASP A 376 10.49 -30.75 -1.10
C ASP A 376 11.18 -30.39 0.22
N TYR A 377 10.44 -29.74 1.08
CA TYR A 377 10.89 -29.40 2.42
C TYR A 377 11.18 -30.67 3.22
N ALA A 378 12.39 -30.79 3.74
CA ALA A 378 12.87 -31.95 4.51
C ALA A 378 13.27 -31.58 5.94
N GLY A 379 12.90 -30.37 6.41
CA GLY A 379 13.19 -29.92 7.77
C GLY A 379 12.20 -30.47 8.80
N ALA A 380 12.39 -30.07 10.07
CA ALA A 380 11.49 -30.45 11.15
C ALA A 380 10.07 -29.87 10.96
N THR A 381 9.06 -30.64 11.38
CA THR A 381 7.63 -30.31 11.16
C THR A 381 6.93 -29.79 12.40
N ASN A 382 7.67 -29.42 13.47
CA ASN A 382 7.08 -28.66 14.57
C ASN A 382 6.72 -27.24 14.11
N LYS A 383 5.83 -26.60 14.83
CA LYS A 383 5.27 -25.29 14.48
C LYS A 383 6.35 -24.25 14.18
N ASP A 384 7.33 -24.11 15.04
CA ASP A 384 8.33 -23.05 14.91
C ASP A 384 9.26 -23.28 13.70
N ALA A 385 9.61 -24.54 13.44
CA ALA A 385 10.38 -24.89 12.24
C ALA A 385 9.61 -24.62 10.95
N LEU A 386 8.30 -24.96 10.93
CA LEU A 386 7.43 -24.66 9.78
C LEU A 386 7.26 -23.17 9.58
N ILE A 387 7.04 -22.39 10.63
CA ILE A 387 6.96 -20.92 10.54
C ILE A 387 8.26 -20.32 9.99
N ASN A 388 9.40 -20.79 10.47
CA ASN A 388 10.70 -20.32 9.95
C ASN A 388 10.89 -20.69 8.47
N ALA A 389 10.46 -21.88 8.06
CA ALA A 389 10.48 -22.28 6.66
C ALA A 389 9.56 -21.40 5.80
N ILE A 390 8.33 -21.14 6.28
CA ILE A 390 7.39 -20.25 5.58
C ILE A 390 7.95 -18.84 5.44
N LEU A 391 8.52 -18.27 6.50
CA LEU A 391 9.15 -16.95 6.46
C LEU A 391 10.33 -16.92 5.48
N LYS A 392 11.13 -18.01 5.41
CA LYS A 392 12.19 -18.15 4.42
C LYS A 392 11.63 -18.19 2.98
N GLU A 393 10.59 -18.98 2.72
CA GLU A 393 9.98 -18.98 1.38
C GLU A 393 9.37 -17.61 1.03
N ARG A 394 8.68 -16.95 1.98
CA ARG A 394 8.07 -15.63 1.76
C ARG A 394 9.09 -14.56 1.35
N ILE A 395 10.30 -14.56 1.92
CA ILE A 395 11.30 -13.54 1.59
C ILE A 395 11.77 -13.62 0.13
N TYR A 396 11.88 -14.83 -0.44
CA TYR A 396 12.27 -15.00 -1.85
C TYR A 396 11.05 -14.87 -2.78
N SER A 397 9.92 -15.48 -2.42
CA SER A 397 8.68 -15.44 -3.20
C SER A 397 8.09 -14.05 -3.30
N LEU A 398 8.05 -13.29 -2.20
CA LEU A 398 7.42 -12.00 -2.09
C LEU A 398 8.41 -10.83 -1.99
N TRP A 399 9.66 -11.07 -2.44
CA TRP A 399 10.69 -10.03 -2.47
C TRP A 399 10.23 -8.83 -3.29
N TYR A 400 10.42 -7.62 -2.73
CA TYR A 400 10.02 -6.34 -3.30
C TYR A 400 8.49 -6.16 -3.42
N GLU A 401 7.72 -6.90 -2.59
CA GLU A 401 6.26 -6.79 -2.50
C GLU A 401 5.80 -6.29 -1.12
N GLY A 402 6.73 -5.79 -0.28
CA GLY A 402 6.43 -5.11 0.99
C GLY A 402 6.03 -6.03 2.14
N HIS A 403 6.56 -7.26 2.22
CA HIS A 403 6.15 -8.24 3.23
C HIS A 403 7.18 -8.49 4.34
N ARG A 404 8.48 -8.58 4.03
CA ARG A 404 9.49 -9.05 4.98
C ARG A 404 9.49 -8.30 6.32
N TRP A 405 9.50 -6.97 6.27
CA TRP A 405 9.51 -6.16 7.49
C TRP A 405 8.31 -6.41 8.38
N VAL A 406 7.11 -6.49 7.80
CA VAL A 406 5.86 -6.79 8.49
C VAL A 406 5.89 -8.21 9.06
N ASP A 407 6.36 -9.19 8.29
CA ASP A 407 6.46 -10.59 8.71
C ASP A 407 7.41 -10.76 9.90
N MET A 408 8.61 -10.19 9.84
CA MET A 408 9.59 -10.28 10.92
C MET A 408 9.09 -9.58 12.19
N ARG A 409 8.41 -8.44 12.03
CA ARG A 409 7.83 -7.68 13.15
C ARG A 409 6.71 -8.45 13.85
N ARG A 410 5.74 -9.01 13.12
CA ARG A 410 4.60 -9.72 13.70
C ARG A 410 5.00 -11.02 14.42
N TYR A 411 6.15 -11.59 14.06
CA TYR A 411 6.75 -12.74 14.74
C TYR A 411 7.78 -12.35 15.83
N GLY A 412 8.01 -11.06 16.07
CA GLY A 412 8.99 -10.61 17.06
C GLY A 412 10.45 -10.90 16.65
N LYS A 413 10.71 -11.05 15.35
CA LYS A 413 11.98 -11.49 14.77
C LYS A 413 12.81 -10.37 14.13
N LEU A 414 12.50 -9.10 14.41
CA LEU A 414 13.24 -7.98 13.83
C LEU A 414 14.74 -8.05 14.15
N ALA A 415 15.10 -8.49 15.35
CA ALA A 415 16.50 -8.64 15.77
C ALA A 415 17.25 -9.76 15.00
N GLU A 416 16.54 -10.68 14.35
CA GLU A 416 17.13 -11.74 13.52
C GLU A 416 17.50 -11.24 12.10
N ILE A 417 17.09 -10.03 11.72
CA ILE A 417 17.44 -9.47 10.41
C ILE A 417 18.92 -9.08 10.40
N ALA A 418 19.68 -9.73 9.53
CA ALA A 418 21.10 -9.43 9.38
C ALA A 418 21.32 -8.00 8.87
N LEU A 419 22.23 -7.29 9.51
CA LEU A 419 22.64 -5.94 9.12
C LEU A 419 23.76 -6.01 8.08
N PRO A 420 23.54 -5.53 6.84
CA PRO A 420 24.54 -5.66 5.77
C PRO A 420 25.78 -4.78 5.96
N VAL A 421 25.65 -3.69 6.73
CA VAL A 421 26.72 -2.72 6.99
C VAL A 421 26.72 -2.36 8.48
N ALA A 422 27.89 -2.19 9.06
CA ALA A 422 28.04 -1.74 10.44
C ALA A 422 27.39 -0.36 10.66
N GLY A 423 26.77 -0.18 11.81
CA GLY A 423 26.06 1.05 12.18
C GLY A 423 24.63 1.16 11.64
N MET A 424 24.16 0.21 10.84
CA MET A 424 22.73 0.12 10.48
C MET A 424 21.90 -0.32 11.68
N ALA A 425 20.63 0.07 11.68
CA ALA A 425 19.63 -0.37 12.65
C ALA A 425 18.35 -0.87 11.96
N ILE A 426 17.54 -1.59 12.72
CA ILE A 426 16.21 -2.00 12.32
C ILE A 426 15.21 -1.17 13.10
N TYR A 427 14.32 -0.48 12.42
CA TYR A 427 13.18 0.21 13.01
C TYR A 427 11.97 -0.73 13.03
N ASP A 428 11.10 -0.57 14.03
CA ASP A 428 9.82 -1.30 14.07
C ASP A 428 8.70 -0.55 13.32
N LYS A 429 8.85 0.78 13.15
CA LYS A 429 7.89 1.68 12.48
C LYS A 429 8.61 2.92 11.98
N LEU A 430 7.96 3.65 11.09
CA LEU A 430 8.39 5.02 10.76
C LEU A 430 7.69 6.04 11.65
N PRO A 431 8.28 7.22 11.88
CA PRO A 431 7.63 8.30 12.60
C PRO A 431 6.37 8.78 11.85
N ARG A 432 5.39 9.32 12.57
CA ARG A 432 4.28 10.06 11.96
C ARG A 432 4.83 11.26 11.21
N SER A 433 4.22 11.61 10.07
CA SER A 433 4.63 12.80 9.34
C SER A 433 4.53 14.04 10.20
N LEU A 434 5.40 15.02 9.97
CA LEU A 434 5.41 16.28 10.71
C LEU A 434 4.04 17.00 10.62
N ALA A 435 3.36 16.91 9.48
CA ALA A 435 2.03 17.49 9.31
C ALA A 435 1.00 16.89 10.27
N GLU A 436 1.00 15.57 10.48
CA GLU A 436 0.11 14.90 11.42
C GLU A 436 0.43 15.26 12.88
N VAL A 437 1.72 15.34 13.20
CA VAL A 437 2.17 15.75 14.55
C VAL A 437 1.72 17.18 14.84
N ASN A 438 1.91 18.11 13.90
CA ASN A 438 1.50 19.50 14.07
C ASN A 438 -0.02 19.64 14.16
N TRP A 439 -0.78 18.84 13.41
CA TRP A 439 -2.22 18.81 13.52
C TRP A 439 -2.67 18.41 14.93
N ASP A 440 -2.13 17.34 15.48
CA ASP A 440 -2.50 16.87 16.85
C ASP A 440 -2.15 17.92 17.92
N ILE A 441 -1.03 18.63 17.76
CA ILE A 441 -0.66 19.74 18.67
C ILE A 441 -1.66 20.90 18.59
N ALA A 442 -2.13 21.22 17.39
CA ALA A 442 -3.07 22.31 17.16
C ALA A 442 -4.53 21.95 17.49
N ASN A 443 -4.87 20.64 17.55
CA ASN A 443 -6.21 20.10 17.79
C ASN A 443 -6.18 18.99 18.86
N PRO A 444 -5.89 19.30 20.11
CA PRO A 444 -5.65 18.35 21.21
C PRO A 444 -6.88 17.49 21.59
#